data_bb0d4271bf1831a76e9a5d9b554e7825
#
_entry.id   bb0d4271bf1831a76e9a5d9b554e7825
#
_cell.length_a   1.000
_cell.length_b   1.000
_cell.length_c   1.000
_cell.angle_alpha   90.00
_cell.angle_beta   90.00
_cell.angle_gamma   90.00
#
_symmetry.space_group_name_H-M   'P 1'
#
loop_
_entity.id
_entity.type
_entity.pdbx_description
1 polymer ?
#
loop_
_entity_poly.entity_id
_entity_poly.type
_entity_poly.pdbx_seq_one_letter_code
_entity_poly.pdbx_strand_id
1 'polypeptide(L)' 'EKNFILRIEKKNLGINKVRYWRHGDKIIHVVPLADGRVITIYGNIDAQSAINVANSISK' A
#
# COMPACT_ATOMS: atom_id res chain seq x y z
N GLU A 1 -18.68 1.35 1.55
CA GLU A 1 -17.72 1.87 2.53
C GLU A 1 -16.45 1.03 2.53
N LYS A 2 -15.31 1.69 2.56
CA LYS A 2 -14.02 1.02 2.47
C LYS A 2 -13.38 0.92 3.84
N ASN A 3 -13.03 -0.29 4.22
CA ASN A 3 -12.32 -0.57 5.47
C ASN A 3 -10.96 -1.13 5.12
N PHE A 4 -9.92 -0.53 5.66
CA PHE A 4 -8.58 -1.04 5.42
C PHE A 4 -7.65 -0.70 6.58
N ILE A 5 -6.58 -1.47 6.68
CA ILE A 5 -5.52 -1.27 7.65
C ILE A 5 -4.31 -0.76 6.89
N LEU A 6 -3.72 0.32 7.40
CA LEU A 6 -2.56 0.92 6.76
C LEU A 6 -1.36 0.74 7.68
N ARG A 7 -0.25 0.31 7.09
CA ARG A 7 1.00 0.11 7.82
C ARG A 7 2.12 0.76 7.04
N ILE A 8 2.93 1.55 7.73
CA ILE A 8 4.06 2.22 7.12
C ILE A 8 5.35 1.64 7.69
N GLU A 9 6.17 1.08 6.81
CA GLU A 9 7.47 0.56 7.18
C GLU A 9 8.54 1.61 6.83
N LYS A 10 9.44 1.87 7.78
CA LYS A 10 10.47 2.88 7.58
C LYS A 10 11.59 2.39 6.68
N LYS A 11 11.71 1.08 6.50
CA LYS A 11 12.82 0.51 5.76
C LYS A 11 12.29 -0.32 4.60
N ASN A 12 12.75 0.03 3.41
CA ASN A 12 12.42 -0.71 2.20
C ASN A 12 13.45 -1.80 1.99
N LEU A 13 13.00 -3.06 2.00
CA LEU A 13 13.88 -4.22 1.86
C LEU A 13 14.00 -4.68 0.42
N GLY A 14 14.08 -3.74 -0.51
CA GLY A 14 14.29 -4.06 -1.91
C GLY A 14 13.05 -4.00 -2.78
N ILE A 15 11.96 -3.52 -2.25
CA ILE A 15 10.73 -3.36 -3.03
C ILE A 15 10.86 -2.06 -3.84
N ASN A 16 10.78 -2.17 -5.17
CA ASN A 16 10.91 -1.00 -6.04
C ASN A 16 9.75 -0.84 -7.00
N LYS A 17 8.70 -1.65 -6.84
CA LYS A 17 7.51 -1.59 -7.67
C LYS A 17 6.27 -1.76 -6.81
N VAL A 18 5.17 -1.13 -7.22
CA VAL A 18 3.88 -1.36 -6.60
C VAL A 18 3.46 -2.80 -6.85
N ARG A 19 3.05 -3.48 -5.80
CA ARG A 19 2.57 -4.84 -5.89
C ARG A 19 1.24 -4.97 -5.19
N TYR A 20 0.43 -5.91 -5.65
CA TYR A 20 -0.79 -6.24 -4.95
C TYR A 20 -1.16 -7.68 -5.25
N TRP A 21 -1.88 -8.28 -4.31
CA TRP A 21 -2.42 -9.62 -4.53
C TRP A 21 -3.65 -9.79 -3.66
N ARG A 22 -4.50 -10.74 -4.08
CA ARG A 22 -5.74 -10.99 -3.39
C ARG A 22 -5.53 -11.99 -2.25
N HIS A 23 -6.19 -11.74 -1.14
CA HIS A 23 -6.17 -12.63 0.01
C HIS A 23 -7.60 -12.76 0.54
N GLY A 24 -8.31 -13.81 0.10
CA GLY A 24 -9.73 -13.95 0.40
C GLY A 24 -10.54 -12.88 -0.31
N ASP A 25 -11.36 -12.17 0.44
CA ASP A 25 -12.15 -11.05 -0.08
C ASP A 25 -11.45 -9.71 0.07
N LYS A 26 -10.18 -9.73 0.46
CA LYS A 26 -9.41 -8.52 0.68
C LYS A 26 -8.22 -8.48 -0.28
N ILE A 27 -7.64 -7.31 -0.41
CA ILE A 27 -6.49 -7.11 -1.26
C ILE A 27 -5.37 -6.49 -0.44
N ILE A 28 -4.16 -6.99 -0.63
CA ILE A 28 -2.96 -6.44 0.00
C ILE A 28 -2.22 -5.63 -1.06
N HIS A 29 -1.99 -4.35 -0.78
CA HIS A 29 -1.23 -3.47 -1.65
C HIS A 29 0.07 -3.09 -0.95
N VAL A 30 1.17 -3.21 -1.67
CA VAL A 30 2.48 -2.82 -1.16
C VAL A 30 3.04 -1.75 -2.09
N VAL A 31 3.22 -0.55 -1.57
CA VAL A 31 3.61 0.62 -2.37
C VAL A 31 4.92 1.19 -1.81
N PRO A 32 6.02 1.10 -2.57
CA PRO A 32 7.27 1.74 -2.14
C PRO A 32 7.20 3.24 -2.37
N LEU A 33 7.71 4.01 -1.41
CA LEU A 33 7.77 5.46 -1.52
C LEU A 33 9.17 5.89 -1.93
N ALA A 34 9.25 7.09 -2.50
CA ALA A 34 10.51 7.62 -3.00
C ALA A 34 11.53 7.86 -1.90
N ASP A 35 11.07 8.05 -0.67
CA ASP A 35 11.97 8.34 0.46
C ASP A 35 12.46 7.08 1.18
N GLY A 36 12.21 5.90 0.62
CA GLY A 36 12.68 4.64 1.19
C GLY A 36 11.70 3.95 2.12
N ARG A 37 10.54 4.53 2.33
CA ARG A 37 9.49 3.87 3.12
C ARG A 37 8.66 2.95 2.24
N VAL A 38 7.95 2.05 2.86
CA VAL A 38 7.01 1.16 2.18
C VAL A 38 5.68 1.22 2.90
N ILE A 39 4.61 1.39 2.15
CA ILE A 39 3.27 1.40 2.69
C ILE A 39 2.57 0.10 2.32
N THR A 40 2.03 -0.58 3.32
CA THR A 40 1.21 -1.76 3.12
C THR A 40 -0.22 -1.41 3.48
N ILE A 41 -1.14 -1.64 2.54
CA ILE A 41 -2.56 -1.38 2.72
C ILE A 41 -3.29 -2.70 2.54
N TYR A 42 -4.04 -3.10 3.56
CA TYR A 42 -4.76 -4.37 3.55
C TYR A 42 -6.23 -4.12 3.82
N GLY A 43 -7.08 -4.55 2.93
CA GLY A 43 -8.49 -4.41 3.15
C GLY A 43 -9.30 -4.39 1.87
N ASN A 44 -10.50 -3.90 1.98
CA ASN A 44 -11.43 -3.81 0.86
C ASN A 44 -11.23 -2.48 0.12
N ILE A 45 -10.12 -2.41 -0.62
CA ILE A 45 -9.74 -1.19 -1.32
C ILE A 45 -9.11 -1.57 -2.66
N ASP A 46 -9.53 -0.90 -3.72
CA ASP A 46 -9.00 -1.19 -5.04
C ASP A 46 -7.61 -0.56 -5.25
N ALA A 47 -6.92 -0.99 -6.30
CA ALA A 47 -5.54 -0.60 -6.53
C ALA A 47 -5.40 0.92 -6.71
N GLN A 48 -6.30 1.54 -7.46
CA GLN A 48 -6.21 2.98 -7.70
C GLN A 48 -6.39 3.77 -6.42
N SER A 49 -7.33 3.38 -5.58
CA SER A 49 -7.55 4.04 -4.29
C SER A 49 -6.34 3.85 -3.37
N ALA A 50 -5.75 2.67 -3.37
CA ALA A 50 -4.56 2.41 -2.56
C ALA A 50 -3.39 3.30 -2.99
N ILE A 51 -3.20 3.45 -4.29
CA ILE A 51 -2.15 4.33 -4.81
C ILE A 51 -2.41 5.77 -4.42
N ASN A 52 -3.66 6.21 -4.46
CA ASN A 52 -4.02 7.57 -4.07
C ASN A 52 -3.71 7.81 -2.59
N VAL A 53 -4.01 6.84 -1.74
CA VAL A 53 -3.69 6.94 -0.31
C VAL A 53 -2.17 7.04 -0.12
N ALA A 54 -1.41 6.21 -0.80
CA ALA A 54 0.05 6.22 -0.68
C ALA A 54 0.62 7.57 -1.15
N ASN A 55 0.12 8.11 -2.25
CA ASN A 55 0.57 9.40 -2.76
C ASN A 55 0.25 10.52 -1.78
N SER A 56 -0.89 10.44 -1.12
CA SER A 56 -1.28 11.42 -0.13
C SER A 56 -0.33 11.44 1.06
N ILE A 57 0.13 10.26 1.47
CA ILE A 57 1.04 10.14 2.60
C ILE A 57 2.45 10.61 2.25
N SER A 58 2.86 10.40 1.00
CA SER A 58 4.23 10.71 0.59
C SER A 58 4.48 12.19 0.35
N LYS A 59 3.44 13.01 0.39
CA LYS A 59 3.60 14.47 0.22
C LYS A 59 4.23 15.14 1.43
#